data_5a63ef3c256b8618d373ac73fb78d1a1
#
_entry.id   5a63ef3c256b8618d373ac73fb78d1a1
#
_cell.length_a   1.000
_cell.length_b   1.000
_cell.length_c   1.000
_cell.angle_alpha   90.00
_cell.angle_beta   90.00
_cell.angle_gamma   90.00
#
_symmetry.space_group_name_H-M   'P 1'
#
loop_
_entity.id
_entity.type
_entity.pdbx_description
1 polymer ?
#
loop_
_entity_poly.entity_id
_entity_poly.type
_entity_poly.pdbx_seq_one_letter_code
_entity_poly.pdbx_strand_id
1 'polypeptide(L)'
;YVTGNSKYAINKANVTANGDGGDDFSGWGSAVMADQNTDVTINDSYINTAGTIRTAIWVGDSSKTTVNNSVIYAQETNDDYSTYSELVPSMMKRVPFALGMEGTIRATNVLGAGQAIYNNSMIISTGWGALSTDSGTSYNNTGTYALQVNNSVSGIGTVEVAQAAKKYTATQTVNGVTYGYTMGGSGYVTYADSGVWNKYSNVRFYSPDYVQILASGESSSIYDDSYMYSDRIAFMTQQAGGGTLTLKDSDIDTKDALMQIKSGKANKGYSHLVVDNTDVDFSGDSKRTDDGILVELVESDDA
;
A
#
# COMPACT_ATOMS: atom_id res chain seq x y z
N TYR A 1 -16.73 -13.06 4.63
CA TYR A 1 -17.55 -11.94 4.19
C TYR A 1 -18.42 -11.44 5.34
N VAL A 2 -18.30 -10.19 5.67
CA VAL A 2 -19.06 -9.54 6.75
C VAL A 2 -19.80 -8.36 6.14
N THR A 3 -21.12 -8.29 6.36
CA THR A 3 -22.02 -7.33 5.67
C THR A 3 -23.21 -6.93 6.52
N GLY A 4 -23.90 -5.86 6.14
CA GLY A 4 -25.23 -5.52 6.66
C GLY A 4 -25.25 -4.95 8.08
N ASN A 5 -24.58 -3.83 8.34
CA ASN A 5 -24.54 -3.17 9.67
C ASN A 5 -24.03 -4.07 10.81
N SER A 6 -23.19 -5.03 10.50
CA SER A 6 -22.69 -6.03 11.46
C SER A 6 -21.43 -5.53 12.16
N LYS A 7 -21.20 -6.03 13.38
CA LYS A 7 -19.91 -5.92 14.07
C LYS A 7 -19.32 -7.30 14.25
N TYR A 8 -18.06 -7.47 13.87
CA TYR A 8 -17.40 -8.76 13.93
C TYR A 8 -15.96 -8.63 14.45
N ALA A 9 -15.52 -9.61 15.23
CA ALA A 9 -14.15 -9.65 15.73
C ALA A 9 -13.48 -10.98 15.34
N ILE A 10 -12.26 -10.88 14.80
CA ILE A 10 -11.36 -11.99 14.54
C ILE A 10 -10.22 -11.88 15.56
N ASN A 11 -10.09 -12.84 16.44
CA ASN A 11 -9.09 -12.79 17.50
C ASN A 11 -8.23 -14.04 17.47
N LYS A 12 -6.91 -13.85 17.54
CA LYS A 12 -5.92 -14.93 17.62
C LYS A 12 -6.11 -16.00 16.55
N ALA A 13 -6.47 -15.56 15.36
CA ALA A 13 -6.74 -16.44 14.25
C ALA A 13 -5.52 -16.60 13.33
N ASN A 14 -5.46 -17.76 12.67
CA ASN A 14 -4.63 -17.99 11.52
C ASN A 14 -5.57 -18.25 10.34
N VAL A 15 -5.68 -17.29 9.45
CA VAL A 15 -6.54 -17.35 8.27
C VAL A 15 -5.67 -17.47 7.03
N THR A 16 -5.87 -18.54 6.26
CA THR A 16 -5.21 -18.76 4.99
C THR A 16 -6.23 -18.94 3.89
N ALA A 17 -6.13 -18.14 2.83
CA ALA A 17 -7.00 -18.23 1.67
C ALA A 17 -6.15 -18.34 0.39
N ASN A 18 -6.21 -19.51 -0.24
CA ASN A 18 -5.42 -19.86 -1.42
C ASN A 18 -6.29 -19.92 -2.68
N GLY A 19 -5.62 -19.78 -3.83
CA GLY A 19 -6.23 -19.79 -5.15
C GLY A 19 -6.55 -18.38 -5.64
N ASP A 20 -6.90 -18.25 -6.91
CA ASP A 20 -7.10 -16.95 -7.53
C ASP A 20 -8.32 -16.22 -6.93
N GLY A 21 -8.21 -14.91 -6.81
CA GLY A 21 -9.33 -14.01 -6.53
C GLY A 21 -10.15 -13.79 -7.79
N GLY A 22 -11.25 -13.04 -7.67
CA GLY A 22 -12.09 -12.72 -8.80
C GLY A 22 -11.89 -11.29 -9.29
N ASP A 23 -12.06 -10.36 -8.37
CA ASP A 23 -12.03 -8.94 -8.68
C ASP A 23 -11.70 -8.17 -7.37
N ASP A 24 -10.59 -7.47 -7.36
CA ASP A 24 -10.14 -6.73 -6.18
C ASP A 24 -10.89 -5.40 -5.97
N PHE A 25 -11.60 -4.88 -6.96
CA PHE A 25 -12.50 -3.74 -6.81
C PHE A 25 -13.84 -4.13 -6.17
N SER A 26 -14.31 -5.34 -6.43
CA SER A 26 -15.51 -5.89 -5.78
C SER A 26 -15.19 -6.67 -4.49
N GLY A 27 -13.92 -6.87 -4.17
CA GLY A 27 -13.48 -7.64 -3.00
C GLY A 27 -13.64 -9.16 -3.09
N TRP A 28 -14.04 -9.66 -4.25
CA TRP A 28 -14.26 -11.10 -4.45
C TRP A 28 -12.96 -11.90 -4.31
N GLY A 29 -12.99 -12.87 -3.43
CA GLY A 29 -11.85 -13.72 -3.11
C GLY A 29 -10.96 -13.20 -1.97
N SER A 30 -11.25 -12.07 -1.38
CA SER A 30 -10.50 -11.56 -0.21
C SER A 30 -10.60 -12.51 0.98
N ALA A 31 -9.53 -12.60 1.79
CA ALA A 31 -9.57 -13.40 3.00
C ALA A 31 -10.53 -12.78 4.05
N VAL A 32 -10.53 -11.46 4.15
CA VAL A 32 -11.49 -10.70 4.95
C VAL A 32 -12.09 -9.61 4.08
N MET A 33 -13.40 -9.62 3.97
CA MET A 33 -14.16 -8.63 3.22
C MET A 33 -15.19 -7.98 4.14
N ALA A 34 -15.08 -6.65 4.33
CA ALA A 34 -16.00 -5.84 5.10
C ALA A 34 -16.78 -4.91 4.16
N ASP A 35 -18.09 -5.01 4.14
CA ASP A 35 -18.95 -4.33 3.19
C ASP A 35 -20.27 -3.89 3.84
N GLN A 36 -20.98 -2.93 3.24
CA GLN A 36 -22.31 -2.50 3.66
C GLN A 36 -22.39 -2.02 5.13
N ASN A 37 -21.57 -1.02 5.48
CA ASN A 37 -21.57 -0.40 6.80
C ASN A 37 -21.25 -1.37 7.96
N THR A 38 -20.22 -2.17 7.76
CA THR A 38 -19.77 -3.19 8.71
C THR A 38 -18.54 -2.71 9.48
N ASP A 39 -18.43 -3.11 10.76
CA ASP A 39 -17.29 -2.83 11.61
C ASP A 39 -16.58 -4.14 11.96
N VAL A 40 -15.37 -4.33 11.44
CA VAL A 40 -14.54 -5.53 11.66
C VAL A 40 -13.31 -5.17 12.48
N THR A 41 -13.06 -5.92 13.54
CA THR A 41 -11.83 -5.81 14.33
C THR A 41 -11.03 -7.10 14.23
N ILE A 42 -9.75 -7.01 13.89
CA ILE A 42 -8.81 -8.14 13.80
C ILE A 42 -7.72 -7.92 14.84
N ASN A 43 -7.57 -8.85 15.77
CA ASN A 43 -6.59 -8.77 16.84
C ASN A 43 -5.69 -10.00 16.87
N ASP A 44 -4.39 -9.77 17.08
CA ASP A 44 -3.41 -10.82 17.32
C ASP A 44 -3.51 -11.97 16.30
N SER A 45 -3.65 -11.65 15.01
CA SER A 45 -3.97 -12.64 13.98
C SER A 45 -2.97 -12.64 12.84
N TYR A 46 -2.81 -13.79 12.20
CA TYR A 46 -2.08 -13.95 10.95
C TYR A 46 -3.08 -14.18 9.82
N ILE A 47 -3.15 -13.25 8.87
CA ILE A 47 -4.02 -13.33 7.70
C ILE A 47 -3.12 -13.46 6.47
N ASN A 48 -3.24 -14.55 5.76
CA ASN A 48 -2.45 -14.87 4.58
C ASN A 48 -3.32 -15.18 3.38
N THR A 49 -2.97 -14.61 2.24
CA THR A 49 -3.53 -14.99 0.95
C THR A 49 -2.44 -15.42 -0.02
N ALA A 50 -2.76 -16.36 -0.90
CA ALA A 50 -1.88 -16.81 -1.97
C ALA A 50 -2.71 -17.07 -3.23
N GLY A 51 -2.45 -16.30 -4.28
CA GLY A 51 -3.19 -16.37 -5.55
C GLY A 51 -2.98 -15.13 -6.40
N THR A 52 -3.65 -15.08 -7.54
CA THR A 52 -3.70 -13.93 -8.43
C THR A 52 -4.92 -13.08 -8.10
N ILE A 53 -4.81 -11.76 -8.09
CA ILE A 53 -5.89 -10.82 -7.73
C ILE A 53 -6.57 -11.25 -6.41
N ARG A 54 -5.77 -11.60 -5.41
CA ARG A 54 -6.30 -12.08 -4.13
C ARG A 54 -5.90 -11.17 -2.98
N THR A 55 -6.77 -10.21 -2.71
CA THR A 55 -6.60 -9.26 -1.61
C THR A 55 -6.71 -9.95 -0.24
N ALA A 56 -5.87 -9.59 0.72
CA ALA A 56 -6.00 -10.14 2.06
C ALA A 56 -7.13 -9.46 2.84
N ILE A 57 -7.17 -8.12 2.86
CA ILE A 57 -8.22 -7.35 3.52
C ILE A 57 -8.83 -6.37 2.52
N TRP A 58 -10.14 -6.50 2.29
CA TRP A 58 -10.92 -5.57 1.49
C TRP A 58 -11.96 -4.85 2.34
N VAL A 59 -12.07 -3.54 2.16
CA VAL A 59 -13.00 -2.69 2.91
C VAL A 59 -13.73 -1.77 1.93
N GLY A 60 -15.04 -1.92 1.83
CA GLY A 60 -15.87 -1.14 0.92
C GLY A 60 -17.01 -0.39 1.61
N ASP A 61 -17.74 0.36 0.80
CA ASP A 61 -18.85 1.21 1.22
C ASP A 61 -18.50 2.12 2.41
N SER A 62 -19.30 2.11 3.46
CA SER A 62 -19.05 2.84 4.72
C SER A 62 -18.51 1.92 5.82
N SER A 63 -17.87 0.81 5.43
CA SER A 63 -17.35 -0.17 6.39
C SER A 63 -16.02 0.27 6.99
N LYS A 64 -15.71 -0.28 8.16
CA LYS A 64 -14.47 -0.02 8.86
C LYS A 64 -13.80 -1.31 9.27
N THR A 65 -12.51 -1.42 9.02
CA THR A 65 -11.69 -2.52 9.53
C THR A 65 -10.57 -1.97 10.41
N THR A 66 -10.46 -2.47 11.63
CA THR A 66 -9.36 -2.15 12.56
C THR A 66 -8.51 -3.40 12.80
N VAL A 67 -7.22 -3.30 12.53
CA VAL A 67 -6.26 -4.41 12.66
C VAL A 67 -5.23 -4.06 13.72
N ASN A 68 -5.11 -4.91 14.73
CA ASN A 68 -4.21 -4.71 15.85
C ASN A 68 -3.26 -5.90 16.02
N ASN A 69 -1.97 -5.64 16.24
CA ASN A 69 -0.95 -6.62 16.58
C ASN A 69 -0.93 -7.84 15.65
N SER A 70 -1.11 -7.63 14.36
CA SER A 70 -1.35 -8.70 13.40
C SER A 70 -0.35 -8.68 12.25
N VAL A 71 -0.24 -9.81 11.55
CA VAL A 71 0.50 -9.92 10.29
C VAL A 71 -0.49 -10.15 9.16
N ILE A 72 -0.45 -9.28 8.15
CA ILE A 72 -1.24 -9.36 6.93
C ILE A 72 -0.29 -9.59 5.77
N TYR A 73 -0.43 -10.71 5.10
CA TYR A 73 0.47 -11.10 4.04
C TYR A 73 -0.29 -11.57 2.80
N ALA A 74 -0.02 -10.92 1.66
CA ALA A 74 -0.56 -11.31 0.38
C ALA A 74 0.56 -11.81 -0.54
N GLN A 75 0.36 -12.98 -1.16
CA GLN A 75 1.34 -13.64 -2.01
C GLN A 75 0.82 -13.78 -3.44
N GLU A 76 1.58 -13.26 -4.40
CA GLU A 76 1.40 -13.57 -5.81
C GLU A 76 1.94 -14.98 -6.10
N THR A 77 1.15 -15.79 -6.76
CA THR A 77 1.53 -17.18 -7.06
C THR A 77 1.73 -17.45 -8.54
N ASN A 78 1.48 -16.46 -9.39
CA ASN A 78 1.61 -16.61 -10.82
C ASN A 78 2.30 -15.41 -11.45
N ASP A 79 3.43 -15.64 -12.08
CA ASP A 79 4.27 -14.63 -12.73
C ASP A 79 3.86 -14.40 -14.20
N ASP A 80 3.01 -15.26 -14.78
CA ASP A 80 2.56 -15.11 -16.16
C ASP A 80 1.28 -14.28 -16.24
N TYR A 81 1.45 -12.97 -16.29
CA TYR A 81 0.35 -12.01 -16.45
C TYR A 81 -0.27 -12.02 -17.87
N SER A 82 0.30 -12.74 -18.80
CA SER A 82 -0.21 -12.81 -20.18
C SER A 82 -1.59 -13.47 -20.24
N THR A 83 -1.86 -14.41 -19.33
CA THR A 83 -3.14 -15.12 -19.24
C THR A 83 -4.25 -14.28 -18.62
N TYR A 84 -3.93 -13.15 -17.98
CA TYR A 84 -4.89 -12.28 -17.29
C TYR A 84 -5.29 -11.05 -18.11
N SER A 85 -5.06 -11.07 -19.44
CA SER A 85 -5.38 -9.94 -20.32
C SER A 85 -6.85 -9.54 -20.33
N GLU A 86 -7.72 -10.42 -19.94
CA GLU A 86 -9.17 -10.25 -19.93
C GLU A 86 -9.76 -10.14 -18.51
N LEU A 87 -8.96 -10.24 -17.46
CA LEU A 87 -9.46 -10.04 -16.12
C LEU A 87 -9.86 -8.57 -15.93
N VAL A 88 -11.09 -8.39 -15.52
CA VAL A 88 -11.64 -7.07 -15.18
C VAL A 88 -11.29 -6.77 -13.71
N PRO A 89 -10.80 -5.58 -13.48
CA PRO A 89 -10.60 -4.52 -14.46
C PRO A 89 -9.30 -4.72 -15.26
N SER A 90 -9.36 -4.48 -16.55
CA SER A 90 -8.21 -4.55 -17.45
C SER A 90 -7.06 -3.64 -17.06
N MET A 91 -7.32 -2.69 -16.20
CA MET A 91 -6.34 -1.78 -15.60
C MET A 91 -5.27 -2.52 -14.78
N MET A 92 -5.60 -3.62 -14.11
CA MET A 92 -4.65 -4.39 -13.32
C MET A 92 -3.48 -4.94 -14.15
N LYS A 93 -3.69 -5.18 -15.43
CA LYS A 93 -2.63 -5.58 -16.35
C LYS A 93 -1.86 -4.38 -16.94
N ARG A 94 -2.54 -3.28 -17.24
CA ARG A 94 -1.93 -2.12 -17.91
C ARG A 94 -1.19 -1.20 -16.96
N VAL A 95 -1.75 -0.96 -15.79
CA VAL A 95 -1.15 -0.07 -14.81
C VAL A 95 0.21 -0.56 -14.30
N PRO A 96 0.46 -1.87 -14.05
CA PRO A 96 1.81 -2.36 -13.74
C PRO A 96 2.83 -1.99 -14.81
N PHE A 97 2.52 -2.19 -16.08
CA PHE A 97 3.42 -1.84 -17.17
C PHE A 97 3.71 -0.34 -17.25
N ALA A 98 2.69 0.50 -17.13
CA ALA A 98 2.84 1.96 -17.16
C ALA A 98 3.72 2.48 -16.00
N LEU A 99 3.67 1.82 -14.85
CA LEU A 99 4.45 2.17 -13.65
C LEU A 99 5.80 1.44 -13.57
N GLY A 100 6.06 0.46 -14.46
CA GLY A 100 7.27 -0.36 -14.43
C GLY A 100 7.33 -1.31 -13.23
N MET A 101 6.18 -1.80 -12.79
CA MET A 101 6.04 -2.75 -11.69
C MET A 101 5.32 -4.02 -12.17
N GLU A 102 5.43 -5.07 -11.38
CA GLU A 102 4.78 -6.35 -11.64
C GLU A 102 3.90 -6.75 -10.46
N GLY A 103 2.81 -7.48 -10.75
CA GLY A 103 1.93 -8.02 -9.73
C GLY A 103 0.45 -7.75 -10.00
N THR A 104 -0.39 -8.45 -9.25
CA THR A 104 -1.86 -8.35 -9.36
C THR A 104 -2.53 -8.31 -7.98
N ILE A 105 -1.77 -8.35 -6.89
CA ILE A 105 -2.30 -8.53 -5.54
C ILE A 105 -2.12 -7.29 -4.69
N ARG A 106 -2.97 -7.19 -3.68
CA ARG A 106 -2.90 -6.16 -2.63
C ARG A 106 -3.07 -6.81 -1.26
N ALA A 107 -2.25 -6.43 -0.30
CA ALA A 107 -2.50 -6.89 1.06
C ALA A 107 -3.76 -6.20 1.63
N THR A 108 -3.99 -4.94 1.27
CA THR A 108 -5.19 -4.19 1.65
C THR A 108 -5.72 -3.38 0.48
N ASN A 109 -7.04 -3.41 0.28
CA ASN A 109 -7.73 -2.52 -0.64
C ASN A 109 -8.92 -1.85 0.04
N VAL A 110 -8.97 -0.51 0.01
CA VAL A 110 -10.04 0.30 0.61
C VAL A 110 -10.75 1.07 -0.50
N LEU A 111 -12.06 0.91 -0.59
CA LEU A 111 -12.90 1.46 -1.64
C LEU A 111 -14.12 2.21 -1.09
N GLY A 112 -14.67 3.08 -1.90
CA GLY A 112 -15.85 3.86 -1.54
C GLY A 112 -15.61 4.72 -0.29
N ALA A 113 -16.51 4.69 0.67
CA ALA A 113 -16.37 5.35 1.96
C ALA A 113 -15.75 4.43 3.05
N GLY A 114 -15.05 3.36 2.63
CA GLY A 114 -14.39 2.42 3.52
C GLY A 114 -13.24 3.06 4.30
N GLN A 115 -12.94 2.49 5.47
CA GLN A 115 -11.82 2.90 6.31
C GLN A 115 -11.04 1.69 6.82
N ALA A 116 -9.72 1.72 6.72
CA ALA A 116 -8.85 0.74 7.34
C ALA A 116 -7.89 1.41 8.34
N ILE A 117 -7.78 0.82 9.53
CA ILE A 117 -6.88 1.30 10.58
C ILE A 117 -5.98 0.14 11.01
N TYR A 118 -4.67 0.35 10.94
CA TYR A 118 -3.65 -0.61 11.37
C TYR A 118 -2.89 -0.07 12.57
N ASN A 119 -2.75 -0.89 13.60
CA ASN A 119 -1.97 -0.56 14.80
C ASN A 119 -1.01 -1.72 15.13
N ASN A 120 0.25 -1.40 15.32
CA ASN A 120 1.29 -2.37 15.72
C ASN A 120 1.30 -3.62 14.84
N SER A 121 1.17 -3.47 13.53
CA SER A 121 0.97 -4.57 12.60
C SER A 121 2.02 -4.60 11.49
N MET A 122 2.18 -5.76 10.86
CA MET A 122 3.03 -5.94 9.68
C MET A 122 2.14 -6.22 8.47
N ILE A 123 2.24 -5.40 7.41
CA ILE A 123 1.41 -5.48 6.22
C ILE A 123 2.31 -5.62 4.99
N ILE A 124 2.36 -6.81 4.40
CA ILE A 124 3.32 -7.16 3.34
C ILE A 124 2.60 -7.77 2.15
N SER A 125 3.04 -7.40 0.96
CA SER A 125 2.69 -8.03 -0.31
C SER A 125 3.95 -8.48 -1.07
N THR A 126 3.90 -9.58 -1.79
CA THR A 126 5.04 -10.02 -2.61
C THR A 126 5.20 -9.23 -3.90
N GLY A 127 4.14 -8.56 -4.36
CA GLY A 127 4.15 -7.77 -5.58
C GLY A 127 2.98 -6.80 -5.65
N TRP A 128 2.94 -5.93 -6.64
CA TRP A 128 1.96 -4.89 -6.87
C TRP A 128 1.83 -3.93 -5.68
N GLY A 129 0.97 -4.19 -4.67
CA GLY A 129 0.75 -3.25 -3.59
C GLY A 129 0.52 -3.84 -2.21
N ALA A 130 1.03 -3.18 -1.17
CA ALA A 130 0.71 -3.56 0.20
C ALA A 130 -0.57 -2.87 0.69
N LEU A 131 -0.69 -1.56 0.53
CA LEU A 131 -1.79 -0.75 1.04
C LEU A 131 -2.37 0.13 -0.08
N SER A 132 -3.59 -0.14 -0.51
CA SER A 132 -4.25 0.61 -1.58
C SER A 132 -5.53 1.25 -1.10
N THR A 133 -5.75 2.48 -1.56
CA THR A 133 -7.01 3.21 -1.41
C THR A 133 -7.46 3.67 -2.78
N ASP A 134 -8.47 3.00 -3.31
CA ASP A 134 -9.09 3.29 -4.63
C ASP A 134 -10.52 3.75 -4.42
N SER A 135 -10.69 4.82 -3.66
CA SER A 135 -12.01 5.31 -3.33
C SER A 135 -12.57 6.23 -4.40
N GLY A 136 -13.84 6.05 -4.75
CA GLY A 136 -14.60 7.01 -5.52
C GLY A 136 -15.22 8.14 -4.68
N THR A 137 -14.95 8.18 -3.39
CA THR A 137 -15.51 9.19 -2.47
C THR A 137 -14.41 10.10 -1.96
N SER A 138 -14.58 11.39 -2.18
CA SER A 138 -13.67 12.40 -1.65
C SER A 138 -13.70 12.46 -0.13
N TYR A 139 -12.61 12.15 0.52
CA TYR A 139 -12.39 12.41 1.96
C TYR A 139 -11.69 13.75 2.11
N ASN A 140 -12.43 14.83 2.04
CA ASN A 140 -11.83 16.15 2.17
C ASN A 140 -11.76 16.60 3.64
N ASN A 141 -10.66 17.23 4.02
CA ASN A 141 -10.37 18.09 5.18
C ASN A 141 -11.18 17.91 6.49
N THR A 142 -12.01 16.89 6.64
CA THR A 142 -12.84 16.66 7.82
C THR A 142 -12.11 15.89 8.93
N GLY A 143 -10.82 15.56 8.72
CA GLY A 143 -10.04 14.71 9.62
C GLY A 143 -10.37 13.22 9.49
N THR A 144 -11.10 12.82 8.46
CA THR A 144 -11.40 11.43 8.16
C THR A 144 -10.39 10.90 7.16
N TYR A 145 -9.74 9.78 7.48
CA TYR A 145 -8.77 9.12 6.63
C TYR A 145 -9.34 7.79 6.13
N ALA A 146 -9.13 7.50 4.84
CA ALA A 146 -9.46 6.20 4.28
C ALA A 146 -8.52 5.11 4.84
N LEU A 147 -7.25 5.46 5.04
CA LEU A 147 -6.26 4.59 5.62
C LEU A 147 -5.50 5.31 6.73
N GLN A 148 -5.38 4.64 7.88
CA GLN A 148 -4.54 5.06 8.98
C GLN A 148 -3.63 3.90 9.38
N VAL A 149 -2.33 4.15 9.47
CA VAL A 149 -1.37 3.12 9.90
C VAL A 149 -0.51 3.70 11.00
N ASN A 150 -0.45 3.02 12.13
CA ASN A 150 0.24 3.49 13.33
C ASN A 150 1.20 2.42 13.87
N ASN A 151 2.42 2.81 14.25
CA ASN A 151 3.40 1.95 14.92
C ASN A 151 3.62 0.62 14.18
N SER A 152 3.69 0.63 12.87
CA SER A 152 3.59 -0.56 12.03
C SER A 152 4.75 -0.66 11.04
N VAL A 153 4.82 -1.82 10.36
CA VAL A 153 5.73 -2.04 9.24
C VAL A 153 4.90 -2.38 8.01
N SER A 154 5.20 -1.75 6.89
CA SER A 154 4.59 -2.11 5.61
C SER A 154 5.63 -2.19 4.50
N GLY A 155 5.45 -3.12 3.56
CA GLY A 155 6.44 -3.28 2.50
C GLY A 155 6.10 -4.31 1.45
N ILE A 156 7.00 -4.38 0.48
CA ILE A 156 6.99 -5.37 -0.59
C ILE A 156 8.08 -6.40 -0.32
N GLY A 157 7.73 -7.68 -0.36
CA GLY A 157 8.64 -8.77 -0.11
C GLY A 157 7.98 -10.03 0.44
N THR A 158 8.75 -10.83 1.14
CA THR A 158 8.31 -12.13 1.65
C THR A 158 8.22 -12.16 3.16
N VAL A 159 7.26 -12.95 3.68
CA VAL A 159 7.10 -13.22 5.11
C VAL A 159 7.23 -14.72 5.35
N GLU A 160 7.99 -15.10 6.36
CA GLU A 160 8.11 -16.47 6.82
C GLU A 160 8.14 -16.55 8.36
N VAL A 161 8.01 -17.73 8.92
CA VAL A 161 8.31 -17.93 10.35
C VAL A 161 9.79 -17.69 10.58
N ALA A 162 10.12 -16.78 11.47
CA ALA A 162 11.48 -16.32 11.66
C ALA A 162 12.43 -17.43 12.14
N GLN A 163 13.59 -17.50 11.52
CA GLN A 163 14.66 -18.44 11.82
C GLN A 163 15.80 -17.70 12.53
N ALA A 164 16.33 -18.27 13.60
CA ALA A 164 17.32 -17.60 14.47
C ALA A 164 18.60 -17.14 13.74
N ALA A 165 19.02 -17.84 12.67
CA ALA A 165 20.23 -17.53 11.91
C ALA A 165 20.00 -16.55 10.74
N LYS A 166 18.75 -16.19 10.43
CA LYS A 166 18.40 -15.33 9.28
C LYS A 166 18.20 -13.89 9.72
N LYS A 167 18.73 -12.95 8.94
CA LYS A 167 18.44 -11.53 9.11
C LYS A 167 17.17 -11.17 8.34
N TYR A 168 16.34 -10.37 8.94
CA TYR A 168 15.10 -9.86 8.37
C TYR A 168 15.12 -8.34 8.34
N THR A 169 14.40 -7.76 7.41
CA THR A 169 14.14 -6.31 7.35
C THR A 169 13.35 -5.86 8.57
N ALA A 170 12.37 -6.65 8.98
CA ALA A 170 11.63 -6.46 10.21
C ALA A 170 11.05 -7.78 10.73
N THR A 171 10.63 -7.80 11.98
CA THR A 171 9.96 -8.96 12.58
C THR A 171 8.72 -8.52 13.35
N GLN A 172 7.71 -9.40 13.41
CA GLN A 172 6.48 -9.22 14.19
C GLN A 172 6.12 -10.52 14.88
N THR A 173 5.82 -10.47 16.17
CA THR A 173 5.36 -11.65 16.92
C THR A 173 3.86 -11.61 17.10
N VAL A 174 3.19 -12.70 16.69
CA VAL A 174 1.74 -12.88 16.81
C VAL A 174 1.47 -14.25 17.39
N ASN A 175 0.72 -14.33 18.48
CA ASN A 175 0.39 -15.57 19.18
C ASN A 175 1.59 -16.48 19.52
N GLY A 176 2.73 -15.86 19.87
CA GLY A 176 3.95 -16.58 20.20
C GLY A 176 4.75 -17.07 19.00
N VAL A 177 4.31 -16.81 17.78
CA VAL A 177 5.05 -17.08 16.54
C VAL A 177 5.65 -15.77 16.05
N THR A 178 6.96 -15.76 15.85
CA THR A 178 7.65 -14.60 15.25
C THR A 178 7.73 -14.80 13.74
N TYR A 179 7.23 -13.83 13.01
CA TYR A 179 7.30 -13.74 11.56
C TYR A 179 8.40 -12.78 11.16
N GLY A 180 9.20 -13.14 10.17
CA GLY A 180 10.27 -12.31 9.60
C GLY A 180 9.90 -11.84 8.20
N TYR A 181 10.02 -10.54 7.98
CA TYR A 181 9.85 -9.90 6.68
C TYR A 181 11.21 -9.64 6.03
N THR A 182 11.32 -9.97 4.75
CA THR A 182 12.48 -9.64 3.91
C THR A 182 11.99 -8.86 2.69
N MET A 183 12.51 -7.65 2.50
CA MET A 183 12.20 -6.80 1.35
C MET A 183 12.69 -7.45 0.04
N GLY A 184 11.91 -7.30 -1.03
CA GLY A 184 12.24 -7.78 -2.37
C GLY A 184 11.03 -7.83 -3.29
N GLY A 185 11.22 -8.21 -4.54
CA GLY A 185 10.16 -8.22 -5.55
C GLY A 185 10.02 -6.89 -6.28
N SER A 186 8.80 -6.55 -6.68
CA SER A 186 8.46 -5.29 -7.37
C SER A 186 7.09 -4.80 -6.90
N GLY A 187 6.94 -3.49 -6.69
CA GLY A 187 5.65 -2.91 -6.31
C GLY A 187 5.76 -1.60 -5.52
N TYR A 188 4.61 -1.12 -5.11
CA TYR A 188 4.47 0.04 -4.23
C TYR A 188 4.01 -0.38 -2.83
N VAL A 189 4.41 0.38 -1.82
CA VAL A 189 3.91 0.10 -0.48
C VAL A 189 2.52 0.70 -0.28
N THR A 190 2.31 1.95 -0.71
CA THR A 190 1.01 2.62 -0.58
C THR A 190 0.55 3.21 -1.91
N TYR A 191 -0.76 3.20 -2.11
CA TYR A 191 -1.41 3.77 -3.29
C TYR A 191 -2.62 4.59 -2.86
N ALA A 192 -2.76 5.79 -3.41
CA ALA A 192 -3.88 6.67 -3.11
C ALA A 192 -4.47 7.23 -4.41
N ASP A 193 -5.77 7.06 -4.59
CA ASP A 193 -6.52 7.50 -5.77
C ASP A 193 -7.85 8.16 -5.39
N SER A 194 -8.42 8.93 -6.29
CA SER A 194 -9.79 9.47 -6.20
C SER A 194 -10.06 10.39 -5.01
N GLY A 195 -9.09 11.19 -4.61
CA GLY A 195 -9.25 12.24 -3.61
C GLY A 195 -9.26 11.77 -2.16
N VAL A 196 -8.67 10.62 -1.87
CA VAL A 196 -8.56 10.09 -0.51
C VAL A 196 -7.51 10.83 0.32
N TRP A 197 -7.69 10.77 1.64
CA TRP A 197 -6.70 11.17 2.62
C TRP A 197 -6.21 9.98 3.42
N ASN A 198 -4.89 9.80 3.48
CA ASN A 198 -4.22 8.75 4.23
C ASN A 198 -3.30 9.34 5.29
N LYS A 199 -3.17 8.68 6.43
CA LYS A 199 -2.25 9.09 7.49
C LYS A 199 -1.41 7.91 8.00
N TYR A 200 -0.12 8.15 8.11
CA TYR A 200 0.88 7.21 8.59
C TYR A 200 1.63 7.85 9.76
N SER A 201 1.66 7.19 10.92
CA SER A 201 2.31 7.71 12.12
C SER A 201 3.21 6.65 12.76
N ASN A 202 4.50 6.92 12.86
CA ASN A 202 5.51 6.00 13.36
C ASN A 202 5.49 4.66 12.60
N VAL A 203 5.57 4.73 11.28
CA VAL A 203 5.54 3.56 10.39
C VAL A 203 6.87 3.42 9.67
N ARG A 204 7.30 2.17 9.47
CA ARG A 204 8.46 1.84 8.62
C ARG A 204 7.98 1.26 7.31
N PHE A 205 8.40 1.90 6.22
CA PHE A 205 8.07 1.49 4.85
C PHE A 205 9.32 0.99 4.14
N TYR A 206 9.18 -0.12 3.41
CA TYR A 206 10.27 -0.69 2.62
C TYR A 206 9.77 -1.10 1.24
N SER A 207 10.32 -0.47 0.19
CA SER A 207 9.93 -0.71 -1.18
C SER A 207 11.13 -0.98 -2.10
N PRO A 208 11.02 -1.96 -3.00
CA PRO A 208 11.96 -2.07 -4.12
C PRO A 208 11.73 -0.99 -5.20
N ASP A 209 10.53 -0.42 -5.30
CA ASP A 209 10.21 0.59 -6.31
C ASP A 209 9.71 1.90 -5.70
N TYR A 210 8.43 1.97 -5.28
CA TYR A 210 7.84 3.20 -4.74
C TYR A 210 7.33 2.99 -3.32
N VAL A 211 7.62 3.91 -2.42
CA VAL A 211 6.92 3.96 -1.13
C VAL A 211 5.45 4.32 -1.37
N GLN A 212 5.19 5.35 -2.17
CA GLN A 212 3.83 5.72 -2.50
C GLN A 212 3.65 6.13 -3.96
N ILE A 213 2.50 5.78 -4.48
CA ILE A 213 1.93 6.32 -5.72
C ILE A 213 0.67 7.12 -5.37
N LEU A 214 0.67 8.39 -5.77
CA LEU A 214 -0.50 9.27 -5.75
C LEU A 214 -1.05 9.33 -7.18
N ALA A 215 -2.16 8.64 -7.43
CA ALA A 215 -2.75 8.54 -8.75
C ALA A 215 -3.78 9.66 -9.03
N SER A 216 -4.80 9.40 -9.79
CA SER A 216 -5.80 10.38 -10.19
C SER A 216 -6.53 11.04 -9.00
N GLY A 217 -7.14 12.19 -9.23
CA GLY A 217 -7.86 12.94 -8.20
C GLY A 217 -6.96 13.88 -7.39
N GLU A 218 -7.43 14.28 -6.21
CA GLU A 218 -6.75 15.18 -5.28
C GLU A 218 -6.34 14.42 -4.00
N SER A 219 -5.75 13.25 -4.17
CA SER A 219 -5.37 12.40 -3.04
C SER A 219 -4.24 13.01 -2.23
N SER A 220 -4.30 12.87 -0.92
CA SER A 220 -3.31 13.42 0.00
C SER A 220 -2.85 12.40 1.03
N SER A 221 -1.59 12.49 1.42
CA SER A 221 -0.99 11.61 2.42
C SER A 221 -0.12 12.38 3.39
N ILE A 222 -0.19 11.99 4.66
CA ILE A 222 0.62 12.55 5.73
C ILE A 222 1.47 11.43 6.32
N TYR A 223 2.78 11.61 6.31
CA TYR A 223 3.77 10.78 6.99
C TYR A 223 4.30 11.58 8.19
N ASP A 224 4.17 11.05 9.38
CA ASP A 224 4.51 11.68 10.65
C ASP A 224 5.36 10.69 11.47
N ASP A 225 6.55 11.10 11.92
CA ASP A 225 7.47 10.25 12.67
C ASP A 225 7.75 8.90 12.02
N SER A 226 7.96 8.89 10.69
CA SER A 226 8.03 7.66 9.91
C SER A 226 9.36 7.49 9.20
N TYR A 227 9.76 6.23 8.97
CA TYR A 227 10.93 5.88 8.18
C TYR A 227 10.51 5.26 6.84
N MET A 228 11.11 5.70 5.75
CA MET A 228 10.81 5.24 4.40
C MET A 228 12.07 4.87 3.65
N TYR A 229 12.10 3.66 3.11
CA TYR A 229 13.18 3.17 2.27
C TYR A 229 12.67 2.80 0.88
N SER A 230 13.38 3.26 -0.17
CA SER A 230 13.10 2.90 -1.56
C SER A 230 14.39 2.59 -2.32
N ASP A 231 14.40 1.45 -3.04
CA ASP A 231 15.50 1.14 -3.98
C ASP A 231 15.44 1.97 -5.27
N ARG A 232 14.37 2.75 -5.48
CA ARG A 232 14.23 3.63 -6.65
C ARG A 232 13.77 5.03 -6.24
N ILE A 233 12.50 5.30 -6.36
CA ILE A 233 11.87 6.61 -6.15
C ILE A 233 10.92 6.47 -4.96
N ALA A 234 11.07 7.33 -3.95
CA ALA A 234 10.21 7.21 -2.78
C ALA A 234 8.74 7.52 -3.12
N PHE A 235 8.47 8.61 -3.82
CA PHE A 235 7.12 9.05 -4.13
C PHE A 235 6.91 9.31 -5.62
N MET A 236 5.79 8.87 -6.16
CA MET A 236 5.37 9.20 -7.52
C MET A 236 3.97 9.79 -7.50
N THR A 237 3.76 10.85 -8.26
CA THR A 237 2.43 11.44 -8.45
C THR A 237 2.07 11.53 -9.93
N GLN A 238 0.84 11.17 -10.23
CA GLN A 238 0.21 11.30 -11.55
C GLN A 238 -1.23 11.75 -11.35
N GLN A 239 -1.43 12.87 -10.66
CA GLN A 239 -2.74 13.36 -10.29
C GLN A 239 -3.27 14.38 -11.28
N ALA A 240 -4.49 14.16 -11.77
CA ALA A 240 -5.19 15.12 -12.64
C ALA A 240 -5.65 16.37 -11.89
N GLY A 241 -5.99 16.26 -10.62
CA GLY A 241 -6.52 17.34 -9.78
C GLY A 241 -5.50 17.98 -8.83
N GLY A 242 -4.33 17.39 -8.72
CA GLY A 242 -3.35 17.76 -7.69
C GLY A 242 -3.64 17.08 -6.35
N GLY A 243 -2.77 17.27 -5.38
CA GLY A 243 -2.90 16.71 -4.04
C GLY A 243 -1.71 17.09 -3.17
N THR A 244 -1.70 16.69 -1.91
CA THR A 244 -0.65 17.05 -0.96
C THR A 244 0.03 15.82 -0.37
N LEU A 245 1.34 15.77 -0.52
CA LEU A 245 2.22 14.88 0.23
C LEU A 245 2.87 15.68 1.35
N THR A 246 2.62 15.31 2.59
CA THR A 246 3.23 15.92 3.78
C THR A 246 4.17 14.92 4.43
N LEU A 247 5.43 15.31 4.57
CA LEU A 247 6.50 14.59 5.26
C LEU A 247 6.87 15.41 6.48
N LYS A 248 6.71 14.82 7.67
CA LYS A 248 6.92 15.52 8.91
C LYS A 248 7.67 14.63 9.91
N ASP A 249 8.70 15.19 10.55
CA ASP A 249 9.50 14.51 11.58
C ASP A 249 9.95 13.09 11.13
N SER A 250 10.34 12.94 9.86
CA SER A 250 10.52 11.64 9.22
C SER A 250 11.91 11.48 8.61
N ASP A 251 12.32 10.22 8.37
CA ASP A 251 13.58 9.88 7.69
C ASP A 251 13.29 9.11 6.41
N ILE A 252 13.98 9.48 5.32
CA ILE A 252 13.77 8.89 4.00
C ILE A 252 15.12 8.52 3.37
N ASP A 253 15.30 7.24 3.10
CA ASP A 253 16.39 6.73 2.28
C ASP A 253 15.86 6.35 0.89
N THR A 254 16.36 6.98 -0.14
CA THR A 254 15.96 6.67 -1.53
C THR A 254 17.17 6.68 -2.46
N LYS A 255 17.19 5.78 -3.44
CA LYS A 255 18.36 5.67 -4.33
C LYS A 255 18.33 6.59 -5.54
N ASP A 256 17.15 6.85 -6.11
CA ASP A 256 17.06 7.63 -7.36
C ASP A 256 16.51 9.04 -7.12
N ALA A 257 15.28 9.14 -6.64
CA ALA A 257 14.64 10.44 -6.40
C ALA A 257 13.70 10.40 -5.19
N LEU A 258 13.54 11.55 -4.52
CA LEU A 258 12.52 11.66 -3.49
C LEU A 258 11.13 11.63 -4.13
N MET A 259 10.90 12.44 -5.14
CA MET A 259 9.58 12.54 -5.78
C MET A 259 9.69 12.60 -7.30
N GLN A 260 8.87 11.81 -7.97
CA GLN A 260 8.66 11.89 -9.42
C GLN A 260 7.26 12.41 -9.70
N ILE A 261 7.18 13.44 -10.52
CA ILE A 261 5.92 14.00 -11.03
C ILE A 261 5.79 13.58 -12.49
N LYS A 262 4.81 12.74 -12.79
CA LYS A 262 4.45 12.37 -14.16
C LYS A 262 3.38 13.32 -14.67
N SER A 263 3.65 14.01 -15.78
CA SER A 263 2.67 14.85 -16.44
C SER A 263 1.79 14.02 -17.37
N GLY A 264 0.47 14.16 -17.26
CA GLY A 264 -0.49 13.63 -18.23
C GLY A 264 -1.27 14.75 -18.91
N LYS A 265 -1.84 14.49 -20.08
CA LYS A 265 -2.62 15.50 -20.85
C LYS A 265 -3.80 16.11 -20.07
N ALA A 266 -4.30 15.40 -19.08
CA ALA A 266 -5.45 15.81 -18.28
C ALA A 266 -5.09 16.52 -16.99
N ASN A 267 -3.81 16.64 -16.64
CA ASN A 267 -3.39 17.25 -15.38
C ASN A 267 -3.71 18.75 -15.35
N LYS A 268 -4.60 19.15 -14.46
CA LYS A 268 -5.05 20.53 -14.27
C LYS A 268 -4.78 21.06 -12.87
N GLY A 269 -4.34 20.20 -11.96
CA GLY A 269 -4.05 20.54 -10.58
C GLY A 269 -2.57 20.71 -10.30
N TYR A 270 -2.28 21.09 -9.06
CA TYR A 270 -0.92 21.24 -8.55
C TYR A 270 -0.68 20.16 -7.49
N SER A 271 0.43 19.45 -7.62
CA SER A 271 0.91 18.59 -6.53
C SER A 271 1.73 19.41 -5.55
N HIS A 272 1.43 19.27 -4.27
CA HIS A 272 2.13 19.95 -3.20
C HIS A 272 2.99 18.95 -2.43
N LEU A 273 4.28 19.25 -2.31
CA LEU A 273 5.20 18.55 -1.41
C LEU A 273 5.48 19.48 -0.23
N VAL A 274 5.10 19.04 0.96
CA VAL A 274 5.37 19.73 2.23
C VAL A 274 6.38 18.89 3.00
N VAL A 275 7.55 19.47 3.30
CA VAL A 275 8.63 18.81 4.04
C VAL A 275 8.90 19.64 5.30
N ASP A 276 8.71 19.02 6.46
CA ASP A 276 8.87 19.65 7.77
C ASP A 276 9.72 18.74 8.67
N ASN A 277 10.85 19.21 9.13
CA ASN A 277 11.78 18.49 10.00
C ASN A 277 12.04 17.04 9.55
N THR A 278 12.35 16.86 8.27
CA THR A 278 12.50 15.55 7.62
C THR A 278 13.87 15.45 6.96
N ASP A 279 14.58 14.38 7.26
CA ASP A 279 15.87 14.08 6.63
C ASP A 279 15.67 13.21 5.39
N VAL A 280 16.38 13.54 4.30
CA VAL A 280 16.36 12.78 3.05
C VAL A 280 17.79 12.37 2.69
N ASP A 281 18.05 11.07 2.69
CA ASP A 281 19.34 10.49 2.31
C ASP A 281 19.23 9.81 0.93
N PHE A 282 20.19 10.15 0.05
CA PHE A 282 20.36 9.56 -1.27
C PHE A 282 21.58 8.61 -1.31
N SER A 283 21.96 8.02 -0.20
CA SER A 283 23.19 7.22 0.00
C SER A 283 23.24 5.89 -0.79
N GLY A 284 22.29 5.64 -1.64
CA GLY A 284 22.33 4.47 -2.53
C GLY A 284 23.18 4.70 -3.77
N ASP A 285 23.66 3.61 -4.38
CA ASP A 285 24.21 3.62 -5.74
C ASP A 285 23.10 3.96 -6.74
N SER A 286 22.79 5.25 -6.87
CA SER A 286 21.89 5.70 -7.94
C SER A 286 22.54 5.39 -9.28
N LYS A 287 21.84 4.65 -10.11
CA LYS A 287 22.27 4.43 -11.51
C LYS A 287 22.03 5.64 -12.40
N ARG A 288 21.35 6.65 -11.88
CA ARG A 288 20.88 7.80 -12.64
C ARG A 288 21.74 9.05 -12.43
N THR A 289 22.13 9.34 -11.19
CA THR A 289 22.99 10.49 -10.83
C THR A 289 23.77 10.20 -9.55
N ASP A 290 24.96 10.79 -9.41
CA ASP A 290 25.76 10.71 -8.18
C ASP A 290 25.24 11.62 -7.05
N ASP A 291 24.34 12.57 -7.37
CA ASP A 291 23.94 13.66 -6.46
C ASP A 291 22.50 13.54 -5.91
N GLY A 292 21.75 12.49 -6.26
CA GLY A 292 20.35 12.35 -5.88
C GLY A 292 19.43 13.41 -6.53
N ILE A 293 18.16 13.12 -6.63
CA ILE A 293 17.16 14.01 -7.23
C ILE A 293 16.05 14.29 -6.22
N LEU A 294 15.86 15.54 -5.82
CA LEU A 294 14.77 15.88 -4.93
C LEU A 294 13.40 15.76 -5.64
N VAL A 295 13.25 16.39 -6.81
CA VAL A 295 12.02 16.30 -7.61
C VAL A 295 12.37 16.11 -9.09
N GLU A 296 11.81 15.05 -9.67
CA GLU A 296 11.92 14.74 -11.10
C GLU A 296 10.61 15.03 -11.82
N LEU A 297 10.69 15.69 -12.95
CA LEU A 297 9.54 15.88 -13.85
C LEU A 297 9.69 14.96 -15.05
N VAL A 298 8.70 14.13 -15.31
CA VAL A 298 8.72 13.16 -16.41
C VAL A 298 7.45 13.31 -17.23
N GLU A 299 7.60 13.34 -18.55
CA GLU A 299 6.46 13.24 -19.45
C GLU A 299 5.91 11.81 -19.39
N SER A 300 4.60 11.69 -19.22
CA SER A 300 3.92 10.40 -19.21
C SER A 300 3.51 10.03 -20.62
N ASP A 301 3.83 8.80 -21.03
CA ASP A 301 3.37 8.21 -22.29
C ASP A 301 1.89 7.84 -22.28
N ASP A 302 1.21 7.99 -21.17
CA ASP A 302 -0.23 7.78 -21.05
C ASP A 302 -0.97 8.94 -21.71
N ALA A 303 -1.11 8.81 -22.99
CA ALA A 303 -1.84 9.74 -23.84
C ALA A 303 -3.33 9.33 -23.93
#